data_9983e1b32d39254bd62fb5be10597c9e
#
_entry.id   9983e1b32d39254bd62fb5be10597c9e
#
_cell.length_a   1.000
_cell.length_b   1.000
_cell.length_c   1.000
_cell.angle_alpha   90.00
_cell.angle_beta   90.00
_cell.angle_gamma   90.00
#
_symmetry.space_group_name_H-M   'P 1'
#
loop_
_entity.id
_entity.type
_entity.pdbx_description
1 polymer ?
#
loop_
_entity_poly.entity_id
_entity_poly.type
_entity_poly.pdbx_seq_one_letter_code
_entity_poly.pdbx_strand_id
1 'polypeptide(L)'
;MKKLIAILMAVALVLCLAACGNDEAANNNNPANNTDTNTDKGPAQDSFSFTYNGTKIALHAPAAPIVEALGQYLDYSESTSCAFDGLDKTYTYSSFGFSTYPIGDKDYISSIWFLDDMVETDEGIAVGSSLAAVQAAFSSAENNNGTFTVTKGHGKLQIKLEDDVVKDILFSATFD
;
A
#
# COMPACT_ATOMS: atom_id res chain seq x y z
N MET A 1 -53.67 -1.88 21.33
CA MET A 1 -53.90 -2.91 22.37
C MET A 1 -52.52 -3.49 22.67
N LYS A 2 -51.89 -3.02 23.75
CA LYS A 2 -51.70 -3.81 24.99
C LYS A 2 -50.80 -5.04 24.69
N LYS A 3 -49.63 -5.29 25.28
CA LYS A 3 -49.03 -4.98 26.59
C LYS A 3 -47.55 -5.33 26.43
N LEU A 4 -46.56 -4.55 26.80
CA LEU A 4 -45.84 -4.54 28.08
C LEU A 4 -45.73 -5.92 28.75
N ILE A 5 -44.50 -6.41 28.85
CA ILE A 5 -43.97 -7.01 30.08
C ILE A 5 -42.43 -6.87 30.03
N ALA A 6 -41.99 -6.06 30.96
CA ALA A 6 -40.63 -6.02 31.50
C ALA A 6 -40.51 -7.09 32.57
N ILE A 7 -39.30 -7.42 33.01
CA ILE A 7 -38.86 -7.93 34.33
C ILE A 7 -37.56 -8.73 34.06
N LEU A 8 -36.42 -8.24 34.41
CA LEU A 8 -35.70 -8.01 35.66
C LEU A 8 -34.82 -9.20 36.13
N MET A 9 -33.58 -8.85 36.40
CA MET A 9 -32.65 -9.40 37.44
C MET A 9 -32.01 -10.76 37.17
N ALA A 10 -30.78 -11.01 37.51
CA ALA A 10 -29.90 -10.57 38.63
C ALA A 10 -28.43 -10.93 38.31
N VAL A 11 -27.54 -10.04 38.59
CA VAL A 11 -26.39 -10.01 39.50
C VAL A 11 -25.91 -11.39 40.02
N ALA A 12 -24.68 -11.72 39.68
CA ALA A 12 -23.79 -12.48 40.56
C ALA A 12 -22.34 -12.03 40.34
N LEU A 13 -21.90 -11.17 41.24
CA LEU A 13 -20.52 -10.90 41.55
C LEU A 13 -19.91 -12.14 42.20
N VAL A 14 -18.77 -12.58 41.74
CA VAL A 14 -17.82 -13.35 42.56
C VAL A 14 -16.44 -12.75 42.40
N LEU A 15 -16.04 -11.97 43.40
CA LEU A 15 -14.66 -11.66 43.73
C LEU A 15 -13.97 -12.92 44.25
N CYS A 16 -12.79 -13.21 43.73
CA CYS A 16 -11.77 -13.94 44.46
C CYS A 16 -10.45 -13.17 44.41
N LEU A 17 -10.20 -12.50 45.53
CA LEU A 17 -8.88 -12.01 45.95
C LEU A 17 -8.15 -13.14 46.67
N ALA A 18 -6.89 -13.37 46.32
CA ALA A 18 -5.81 -13.82 47.19
C ALA A 18 -4.54 -13.63 46.39
N ALA A 19 -3.70 -12.69 46.59
CA ALA A 19 -2.89 -12.22 47.72
C ALA A 19 -1.60 -13.04 47.90
N CYS A 20 -0.51 -12.26 47.83
CA CYS A 20 0.80 -12.42 48.51
C CYS A 20 1.75 -13.49 47.89
N GLY A 21 2.97 -13.11 47.71
CA GLY A 21 3.99 -12.53 48.48
C GLY A 21 5.25 -12.18 47.71
N ASN A 22 5.79 -11.13 48.06
CA ASN A 22 7.11 -10.60 48.39
C ASN A 22 8.27 -11.63 48.24
N ASP A 23 9.37 -11.29 47.64
CA ASP A 23 10.46 -10.45 47.97
C ASP A 23 11.66 -10.62 47.03
N GLU A 24 12.31 -9.48 46.86
CA GLU A 24 13.76 -9.19 46.73
C GLU A 24 14.49 -9.47 45.42
N ALA A 25 14.77 -8.32 44.87
CA ALA A 25 16.10 -7.75 44.55
C ALA A 25 17.09 -8.53 43.69
N ALA A 26 17.44 -7.80 42.71
CA ALA A 26 18.77 -7.60 42.16
C ALA A 26 19.17 -8.41 40.94
N ASN A 27 19.44 -7.56 40.03
CA ASN A 27 20.59 -7.57 39.13
C ASN A 27 20.43 -8.12 37.75
N ASN A 28 20.34 -7.13 36.87
CA ASN A 28 21.06 -7.05 35.59
C ASN A 28 21.47 -8.39 34.97
N ASN A 29 20.83 -8.66 33.91
CA ASN A 29 21.45 -8.79 32.60
C ASN A 29 20.35 -9.15 31.62
N ASN A 30 19.97 -8.16 30.83
CA ASN A 30 19.17 -8.35 29.65
C ASN A 30 20.02 -9.06 28.58
N PRO A 31 19.74 -10.31 28.22
CA PRO A 31 19.97 -10.72 26.87
C PRO A 31 18.71 -10.31 26.11
N ALA A 32 18.89 -9.32 25.24
CA ALA A 32 17.95 -9.10 24.16
C ALA A 32 17.55 -10.45 23.60
N ASN A 33 16.34 -10.85 23.91
CA ASN A 33 15.71 -11.94 23.20
C ASN A 33 15.32 -11.38 21.83
N ASN A 34 16.30 -11.35 20.95
CA ASN A 34 16.07 -11.35 19.53
C ASN A 34 15.37 -12.69 19.26
N THR A 35 14.08 -12.69 19.42
CA THR A 35 13.26 -13.57 18.64
C THR A 35 13.40 -13.04 17.23
N ASP A 36 14.37 -13.56 16.50
CA ASP A 36 14.37 -13.56 15.06
C ASP A 36 13.11 -14.34 14.63
N THR A 37 11.98 -13.65 14.67
CA THR A 37 10.97 -13.89 13.68
C THR A 37 11.65 -13.48 12.38
N ASN A 38 12.15 -14.48 11.67
CA ASN A 38 12.44 -14.38 10.25
C ASN A 38 11.12 -14.06 9.57
N THR A 39 10.67 -12.84 9.73
CA THR A 39 9.63 -12.24 8.95
C THR A 39 10.30 -12.05 7.61
N ASP A 40 9.88 -12.84 6.65
CA ASP A 40 10.09 -12.68 5.23
C ASP A 40 9.97 -11.17 4.93
N LYS A 41 11.10 -10.49 4.96
CA LYS A 41 11.18 -9.06 4.78
C LYS A 41 10.97 -8.86 3.29
N GLY A 42 9.71 -8.61 2.93
CA GLY A 42 9.38 -8.17 1.59
C GLY A 42 10.25 -6.99 1.18
N PRO A 43 10.32 -6.66 -0.11
CA PRO A 43 11.17 -5.60 -0.63
C PRO A 43 10.91 -4.27 0.09
N ALA A 44 11.93 -3.42 0.14
CA ALA A 44 11.87 -2.12 0.81
C ALA A 44 10.71 -1.27 0.28
N GLN A 45 9.87 -0.78 1.20
CA GLN A 45 8.63 -0.06 0.89
C GLN A 45 8.81 1.48 0.89
N ASP A 46 10.02 2.00 0.93
CA ASP A 46 10.25 3.43 0.77
C ASP A 46 10.17 3.78 -0.72
N SER A 47 8.94 4.08 -1.15
CA SER A 47 8.62 4.29 -2.54
C SER A 47 7.34 5.12 -2.71
N PHE A 48 6.83 5.18 -3.94
CA PHE A 48 5.60 5.89 -4.28
C PHE A 48 4.35 5.08 -3.93
N SER A 49 3.30 5.82 -3.59
CA SER A 49 1.97 5.29 -3.29
C SER A 49 0.89 6.29 -3.70
N PHE A 50 -0.35 5.84 -3.70
CA PHE A 50 -1.55 6.67 -3.69
C PHE A 50 -2.63 5.98 -2.86
N THR A 51 -3.71 6.70 -2.56
CA THR A 51 -4.81 6.17 -1.78
C THR A 51 -6.10 6.17 -2.59
N TYR A 52 -6.78 5.02 -2.65
CA TYR A 52 -8.08 4.86 -3.28
C TYR A 52 -9.09 4.24 -2.32
N ASN A 53 -10.21 4.92 -2.07
CA ASN A 53 -11.26 4.49 -1.13
C ASN A 53 -10.72 4.09 0.26
N GLY A 54 -9.71 4.81 0.76
CA GLY A 54 -9.07 4.53 2.04
C GLY A 54 -8.05 3.39 2.02
N THR A 55 -7.85 2.72 0.88
CA THR A 55 -6.81 1.70 0.70
C THR A 55 -5.56 2.32 0.10
N LYS A 56 -4.44 2.17 0.79
CA LYS A 56 -3.13 2.60 0.29
C LYS A 56 -2.57 1.56 -0.67
N ILE A 57 -2.27 2.00 -1.90
CA ILE A 57 -1.63 1.20 -2.94
C ILE A 57 -0.21 1.72 -3.12
N ALA A 58 0.80 0.91 -2.84
CA ALA A 58 2.20 1.31 -2.88
C ALA A 58 3.02 0.34 -3.71
N LEU A 59 4.05 0.84 -4.39
CA LEU A 59 5.06 -0.03 -5.00
C LEU A 59 5.70 -0.92 -3.93
N HIS A 60 6.05 -2.13 -4.30
CA HIS A 60 6.62 -3.17 -3.43
C HIS A 60 5.72 -3.63 -2.27
N ALA A 61 4.48 -3.16 -2.18
CA ALA A 61 3.54 -3.67 -1.19
C ALA A 61 3.04 -5.07 -1.60
N PRO A 62 2.75 -5.96 -0.63
CA PRO A 62 2.08 -7.22 -0.90
C PRO A 62 0.73 -6.98 -1.59
N ALA A 63 0.50 -7.61 -2.72
CA ALA A 63 -0.70 -7.37 -3.52
C ALA A 63 -1.97 -7.98 -2.93
N ALA A 64 -1.88 -9.16 -2.32
CA ALA A 64 -3.05 -9.91 -1.85
C ALA A 64 -3.97 -9.11 -0.91
N PRO A 65 -3.49 -8.45 0.18
CA PRO A 65 -4.37 -7.67 1.04
C PRO A 65 -4.95 -6.42 0.34
N ILE A 66 -4.26 -5.87 -0.64
CA ILE A 66 -4.73 -4.73 -1.43
C ILE A 66 -5.86 -5.17 -2.37
N VAL A 67 -5.69 -6.28 -3.10
CA VAL A 67 -6.74 -6.86 -3.95
C VAL A 67 -7.99 -7.20 -3.14
N GLU A 68 -7.81 -7.79 -1.95
CA GLU A 68 -8.93 -8.09 -1.04
C GLU A 68 -9.68 -6.81 -0.60
N ALA A 69 -8.95 -5.77 -0.21
CA ALA A 69 -9.54 -4.51 0.23
C ALA A 69 -10.24 -3.73 -0.90
N LEU A 70 -9.70 -3.79 -2.12
CA LEU A 70 -10.26 -3.14 -3.30
C LEU A 70 -11.48 -3.89 -3.86
N GLY A 71 -11.57 -5.19 -3.62
CA GLY A 71 -12.67 -6.03 -4.09
C GLY A 71 -12.57 -6.33 -5.58
N GLN A 72 -13.70 -6.32 -6.29
CA GLN A 72 -13.79 -6.79 -7.67
C GLN A 72 -13.03 -5.87 -8.63
N TYR A 73 -12.12 -6.44 -9.40
CA TYR A 73 -11.44 -5.81 -10.53
C TYR A 73 -12.25 -5.99 -11.83
N LEU A 74 -11.99 -5.11 -12.82
CA LEU A 74 -12.65 -5.17 -14.13
C LEU A 74 -11.97 -6.16 -15.07
N ASP A 75 -10.64 -6.24 -14.99
CA ASP A 75 -9.85 -7.15 -15.81
C ASP A 75 -8.69 -7.74 -15.02
N TYR A 76 -8.29 -8.95 -15.37
CA TYR A 76 -7.18 -9.68 -14.78
C TYR A 76 -6.43 -10.46 -15.85
N SER A 77 -5.12 -10.40 -15.79
CA SER A 77 -4.25 -11.24 -16.61
C SER A 77 -3.01 -11.67 -15.85
N GLU A 78 -2.39 -12.74 -16.29
CA GLU A 78 -1.10 -13.21 -15.78
C GLU A 78 -0.22 -13.68 -16.93
N SER A 79 1.09 -13.55 -16.74
CA SER A 79 2.09 -14.01 -17.70
C SER A 79 3.35 -14.47 -16.96
N THR A 80 4.13 -15.33 -17.60
CA THR A 80 5.43 -15.73 -17.03
C THR A 80 6.31 -14.50 -16.83
N SER A 81 6.84 -14.32 -15.61
CA SER A 81 7.74 -13.23 -15.31
C SER A 81 9.07 -13.39 -16.06
N CYS A 82 9.57 -12.26 -16.59
CA CYS A 82 10.87 -12.24 -17.26
C CYS A 82 12.04 -12.05 -16.27
N ALA A 83 11.75 -11.58 -15.06
CA ALA A 83 12.77 -11.19 -14.08
C ALA A 83 12.77 -12.04 -12.82
N PHE A 84 11.69 -12.74 -12.53
CA PHE A 84 11.48 -13.51 -11.30
C PHE A 84 10.93 -14.90 -11.62
N ASP A 85 11.13 -15.85 -10.73
CA ASP A 85 10.51 -17.17 -10.84
C ASP A 85 9.02 -17.09 -10.48
N GLY A 86 8.13 -17.32 -11.45
CA GLY A 86 6.69 -17.29 -11.24
C GLY A 86 5.93 -16.46 -12.28
N LEU A 87 4.78 -15.91 -11.89
CA LEU A 87 3.88 -15.17 -12.77
C LEU A 87 3.78 -13.71 -12.33
N ASP A 88 3.94 -12.79 -13.29
CA ASP A 88 3.51 -11.42 -13.16
C ASP A 88 2.00 -11.36 -13.35
N LYS A 89 1.29 -10.67 -12.45
CA LYS A 89 -0.16 -10.51 -12.48
C LYS A 89 -0.53 -9.06 -12.69
N THR A 90 -1.58 -8.83 -13.44
CA THR A 90 -2.10 -7.49 -13.73
C THR A 90 -3.56 -7.41 -13.33
N TYR A 91 -3.89 -6.39 -12.57
CA TYR A 91 -5.24 -6.08 -12.10
C TYR A 91 -5.64 -4.71 -12.61
N THR A 92 -6.79 -4.61 -13.27
CA THR A 92 -7.34 -3.35 -13.76
C THR A 92 -8.64 -3.02 -13.05
N TYR A 93 -8.69 -1.85 -12.44
CA TYR A 93 -9.88 -1.25 -11.82
C TYR A 93 -10.43 -0.14 -12.71
N SER A 94 -11.50 0.54 -12.29
CA SER A 94 -12.14 1.57 -13.12
C SER A 94 -11.21 2.73 -13.48
N SER A 95 -10.38 3.19 -12.55
CA SER A 95 -9.60 4.42 -12.71
C SER A 95 -8.10 4.22 -12.67
N PHE A 96 -7.65 3.02 -12.36
CA PHE A 96 -6.23 2.66 -12.33
C PHE A 96 -6.03 1.17 -12.54
N GLY A 97 -4.79 0.78 -12.81
CA GLY A 97 -4.36 -0.61 -12.77
C GLY A 97 -3.02 -0.74 -12.07
N PHE A 98 -2.67 -1.96 -11.72
CA PHE A 98 -1.33 -2.28 -11.24
C PHE A 98 -0.90 -3.67 -11.70
N SER A 99 0.41 -3.85 -11.85
CA SER A 99 1.03 -5.15 -12.05
C SER A 99 1.82 -5.56 -10.83
N THR A 100 2.09 -6.85 -10.73
CA THR A 100 2.86 -7.45 -9.64
C THR A 100 4.08 -8.20 -10.17
N TYR A 101 4.99 -8.52 -9.27
CA TYR A 101 6.07 -9.47 -9.48
C TYR A 101 6.10 -10.47 -8.33
N PRO A 102 6.46 -11.75 -8.57
CA PRO A 102 6.48 -12.78 -7.55
C PRO A 102 7.79 -12.79 -6.76
N ILE A 103 7.72 -13.07 -5.45
CA ILE A 103 8.84 -13.51 -4.61
C ILE A 103 8.34 -14.67 -3.77
N GLY A 104 8.82 -15.88 -4.05
CA GLY A 104 8.33 -17.09 -3.40
C GLY A 104 6.85 -17.33 -3.70
N ASP A 105 6.03 -17.38 -2.65
CA ASP A 105 4.57 -17.59 -2.72
C ASP A 105 3.76 -16.27 -2.65
N LYS A 106 4.43 -15.12 -2.70
CA LYS A 106 3.81 -13.81 -2.58
C LYS A 106 4.04 -12.96 -3.83
N ASP A 107 3.06 -12.12 -4.12
CA ASP A 107 3.13 -11.12 -5.19
C ASP A 107 3.26 -9.72 -4.59
N TYR A 108 4.11 -8.89 -5.19
CA TYR A 108 4.37 -7.52 -4.77
C TYR A 108 4.12 -6.58 -5.94
N ILE A 109 3.61 -5.38 -5.68
CA ILE A 109 3.28 -4.40 -6.72
C ILE A 109 4.56 -3.88 -7.39
N SER A 110 4.66 -4.08 -8.72
CA SER A 110 5.77 -3.65 -9.56
C SER A 110 5.51 -2.33 -10.28
N SER A 111 4.27 -2.08 -10.68
CA SER A 111 3.89 -0.85 -11.37
C SER A 111 2.45 -0.48 -11.08
N ILE A 112 2.13 0.82 -11.17
CA ILE A 112 0.79 1.37 -11.03
C ILE A 112 0.61 2.42 -12.11
N TRP A 113 -0.54 2.44 -12.79
CA TRP A 113 -0.87 3.46 -13.78
C TRP A 113 -2.28 3.99 -13.57
N PHE A 114 -2.48 5.27 -13.88
CA PHE A 114 -3.79 5.90 -13.82
C PHE A 114 -4.46 5.88 -15.19
N LEU A 115 -5.78 5.67 -15.19
CA LEU A 115 -6.57 5.58 -16.43
C LEU A 115 -7.38 6.84 -16.69
N ASP A 116 -7.74 7.58 -15.64
CA ASP A 116 -8.57 8.78 -15.70
C ASP A 116 -8.23 9.77 -14.55
N ASP A 117 -9.04 10.81 -14.41
CA ASP A 117 -8.89 11.89 -13.43
C ASP A 117 -9.55 11.62 -12.06
N MET A 118 -10.07 10.40 -11.85
CA MET A 118 -10.74 10.02 -10.59
C MET A 118 -9.76 9.59 -9.50
N VAL A 119 -8.49 9.44 -9.84
CA VAL A 119 -7.40 9.14 -8.92
C VAL A 119 -6.26 10.15 -9.08
N GLU A 120 -5.58 10.43 -7.97
CA GLU A 120 -4.47 11.37 -7.94
C GLU A 120 -3.30 10.81 -7.14
N THR A 121 -2.09 11.32 -7.40
CA THR A 121 -0.91 11.03 -6.57
C THR A 121 -1.08 11.64 -5.18
N ASP A 122 -0.26 11.23 -4.21
CA ASP A 122 -0.25 11.82 -2.87
C ASP A 122 0.02 13.34 -2.91
N GLU A 123 0.61 13.86 -4.00
CA GLU A 123 0.86 15.29 -4.26
C GLU A 123 -0.28 15.98 -5.03
N GLY A 124 -1.39 15.30 -5.31
CA GLY A 124 -2.58 15.86 -5.94
C GLY A 124 -2.50 15.99 -7.46
N ILE A 125 -1.71 15.18 -8.13
CA ILE A 125 -1.60 15.18 -9.60
C ILE A 125 -2.41 14.00 -10.18
N ALA A 126 -3.34 14.33 -11.06
CA ALA A 126 -4.19 13.40 -11.80
C ALA A 126 -3.97 13.55 -13.32
N VAL A 127 -4.51 12.62 -14.10
CA VAL A 127 -4.68 12.79 -15.54
C VAL A 127 -5.52 14.06 -15.79
N GLY A 128 -5.08 14.92 -16.71
CA GLY A 128 -5.71 16.21 -16.93
C GLY A 128 -5.12 17.38 -16.13
N SER A 129 -4.26 17.14 -15.15
CA SER A 129 -3.56 18.22 -14.42
C SER A 129 -2.69 19.05 -15.36
N SER A 130 -2.50 20.35 -15.03
CA SER A 130 -1.69 21.26 -15.84
C SER A 130 -0.19 21.11 -15.57
N LEU A 131 0.64 21.52 -16.53
CA LEU A 131 2.10 21.64 -16.36
C LEU A 131 2.48 22.42 -15.10
N ALA A 132 1.78 23.52 -14.83
CA ALA A 132 2.05 24.34 -13.65
C ALA A 132 1.82 23.58 -12.34
N ALA A 133 0.77 22.74 -12.27
CA ALA A 133 0.51 21.90 -11.12
C ALA A 133 1.62 20.85 -10.92
N VAL A 134 2.06 20.19 -12.00
CA VAL A 134 3.15 19.21 -11.95
C VAL A 134 4.46 19.86 -11.47
N GLN A 135 4.80 21.04 -11.99
CA GLN A 135 6.00 21.77 -11.57
C GLN A 135 5.95 22.22 -10.11
N ALA A 136 4.77 22.59 -9.61
CA ALA A 136 4.57 22.96 -8.22
C ALA A 136 4.70 21.74 -7.27
N ALA A 137 4.12 20.61 -7.65
CA ALA A 137 4.14 19.37 -6.88
C ALA A 137 5.53 18.72 -6.89
N PHE A 138 6.21 18.73 -8.03
CA PHE A 138 7.47 18.02 -8.26
C PHE A 138 8.58 18.98 -8.77
N SER A 139 8.95 19.97 -7.97
CA SER A 139 9.92 21.01 -8.34
C SER A 139 11.32 20.48 -8.66
N SER A 140 11.68 19.27 -8.17
CA SER A 140 12.96 18.60 -8.43
C SER A 140 12.88 17.53 -9.52
N ALA A 141 11.74 17.37 -10.19
CA ALA A 141 11.59 16.38 -11.24
C ALA A 141 12.46 16.68 -12.45
N GLU A 142 13.09 15.66 -13.00
CA GLU A 142 13.77 15.76 -14.30
C GLU A 142 12.70 15.81 -15.40
N ASN A 143 12.79 16.82 -16.26
CA ASN A 143 11.91 16.93 -17.42
C ASN A 143 12.69 16.57 -18.70
N ASN A 144 12.25 15.53 -19.37
CA ASN A 144 12.77 15.13 -20.64
C ASN A 144 11.63 15.02 -21.67
N ASN A 145 11.58 15.97 -22.59
CA ASN A 145 10.58 16.05 -23.67
C ASN A 145 9.12 15.88 -23.19
N GLY A 146 8.73 16.59 -22.14
CA GLY A 146 7.39 16.56 -21.60
C GLY A 146 7.11 15.38 -20.64
N THR A 147 8.11 14.55 -20.34
CA THR A 147 8.03 13.55 -19.29
C THR A 147 8.79 13.99 -18.06
N PHE A 148 8.06 14.21 -16.97
CA PHE A 148 8.61 14.48 -15.66
C PHE A 148 8.93 13.16 -14.97
N THR A 149 10.14 13.03 -14.45
CA THR A 149 10.59 11.83 -13.75
C THR A 149 11.05 12.19 -12.34
N VAL A 150 10.52 11.48 -11.35
CA VAL A 150 10.92 11.58 -9.94
C VAL A 150 11.32 10.21 -9.46
N THR A 151 12.44 10.11 -8.74
CA THR A 151 12.89 8.86 -8.10
C THR A 151 12.82 9.02 -6.59
N LYS A 152 12.28 8.03 -5.89
CA LYS A 152 12.20 7.99 -4.43
C LYS A 152 12.38 6.55 -3.96
N GLY A 153 13.42 6.30 -3.16
CA GLY A 153 13.75 4.96 -2.70
C GLY A 153 13.84 3.97 -3.87
N HIS A 154 13.13 2.87 -3.80
CA HIS A 154 13.05 1.85 -4.84
C HIS A 154 11.89 2.09 -5.82
N GLY A 155 11.56 3.33 -6.11
CA GLY A 155 10.47 3.67 -7.02
C GLY A 155 10.78 4.85 -7.92
N LYS A 156 10.12 4.85 -9.07
CA LYS A 156 10.16 5.91 -10.08
C LYS A 156 8.72 6.29 -10.43
N LEU A 157 8.43 7.59 -10.42
CA LEU A 157 7.20 8.17 -10.94
C LEU A 157 7.52 8.88 -12.26
N GLN A 158 6.75 8.59 -13.28
CA GLN A 158 6.80 9.26 -14.58
C GLN A 158 5.44 9.88 -14.87
N ILE A 159 5.45 11.18 -15.20
CA ILE A 159 4.25 11.96 -15.56
C ILE A 159 4.50 12.49 -16.96
N LYS A 160 3.74 12.01 -17.92
CA LYS A 160 3.84 12.45 -19.31
C LYS A 160 2.79 13.51 -19.61
N LEU A 161 3.24 14.63 -20.19
CA LEU A 161 2.38 15.72 -20.66
C LEU A 161 2.35 15.78 -22.18
N GLU A 162 1.19 16.15 -22.71
CA GLU A 162 0.99 16.58 -24.08
C GLU A 162 0.17 17.86 -24.05
N ASP A 163 0.61 18.89 -24.76
CA ASP A 163 -0.01 20.22 -24.79
C ASP A 163 -0.19 20.82 -23.37
N ASP A 164 0.85 20.70 -22.51
CA ASP A 164 0.88 21.17 -21.12
C ASP A 164 -0.16 20.53 -20.19
N VAL A 165 -0.71 19.39 -20.57
CA VAL A 165 -1.71 18.63 -19.80
C VAL A 165 -1.22 17.20 -19.58
N VAL A 166 -1.34 16.71 -18.35
CA VAL A 166 -1.00 15.33 -17.98
C VAL A 166 -1.87 14.34 -18.75
N LYS A 167 -1.25 13.42 -19.45
CA LYS A 167 -1.89 12.32 -20.19
C LYS A 167 -1.65 10.97 -19.60
N ASP A 168 -0.51 10.78 -18.93
CA ASP A 168 -0.13 9.49 -18.40
C ASP A 168 0.62 9.67 -17.07
N ILE A 169 0.31 8.81 -16.11
CA ILE A 169 0.97 8.71 -14.81
C ILE A 169 1.31 7.26 -14.57
N LEU A 170 2.60 7.00 -14.42
CA LEU A 170 3.13 5.64 -14.21
C LEU A 170 4.08 5.64 -13.02
N PHE A 171 3.81 4.79 -12.05
CA PHE A 171 4.75 4.41 -10.99
C PHE A 171 5.40 3.08 -11.36
N SER A 172 6.68 2.97 -11.17
CA SER A 172 7.44 1.75 -11.46
C SER A 172 8.37 1.41 -10.30
N ALA A 173 8.37 0.17 -9.86
CA ALA A 173 9.37 -0.36 -8.94
C ALA A 173 10.75 -0.37 -9.61
N THR A 174 11.78 -0.08 -8.83
CA THR A 174 13.17 -0.25 -9.23
C THR A 174 13.78 -1.36 -8.39
N PHE A 175 14.63 -2.15 -9.02
CA PHE A 175 15.29 -3.30 -8.41
C PHE A 175 16.79 -3.06 -8.46
N ASP A 176 17.49 -3.32 -7.34
CA ASP A 176 18.95 -3.24 -7.23
C ASP A 176 19.62 -4.53 -7.74
#